data_9772de60e67c8c6a932e1d07a7c809e6
#
_entry.id   9772de60e67c8c6a932e1d07a7c809e6
#
_cell.length_a   1.000
_cell.length_b   1.000
_cell.length_c   1.000
_cell.angle_alpha   90.00
_cell.angle_beta   90.00
_cell.angle_gamma   90.00
#
_symmetry.space_group_name_H-M   'P 1'
#
loop_
_entity.id
_entity.type
_entity.pdbx_description
1 polymer ?
#
loop_
_entity_poly.entity_id
_entity_poly.type
_entity_poly.pdbx_seq_one_letter_code
_entity_poly.pdbx_strand_id
1 'polypeptide(L)'
;MALLQQWHRQRPWLMAGVAAVGASLGAVMPWNWSASGVISTEASNPWEHPLRQRILQVLDAQPGLAYRELQRELGAANGTLRHHLDVLITNRSITVVPVNGRSCHYAGAPQQIEILREMNVGDSESAARMMPVGLSGAQRIVVARLMKTPLPKSQAELSRELGRSRATVHSAIKVLRRRGILHSHELKLAPHLEGLQASGVQYEWLDERPLPE
;
A
#
# COMPACT_ATOMS: atom_id res chain seq x y z
N MET A 1 12.13 20.34 -4.38
CA MET A 1 11.45 20.82 -5.62
C MET A 1 11.42 19.73 -6.71
N ALA A 2 12.50 18.97 -6.94
CA ALA A 2 12.57 17.97 -8.03
C ALA A 2 11.64 16.76 -7.86
N LEU A 3 11.43 16.24 -6.66
CA LEU A 3 10.60 15.07 -6.39
C LEU A 3 9.11 15.31 -6.65
N LEU A 4 8.59 16.51 -6.34
CA LEU A 4 7.20 16.88 -6.63
C LEU A 4 6.95 16.99 -8.15
N GLN A 5 7.91 17.49 -8.92
CA GLN A 5 7.80 17.57 -10.38
C GLN A 5 7.86 16.19 -11.04
N GLN A 6 8.65 15.26 -10.50
CA GLN A 6 8.73 13.89 -11.00
C GLN A 6 7.43 13.12 -10.69
N TRP A 7 6.86 13.34 -9.53
CA TRP A 7 5.58 12.75 -9.13
C TRP A 7 4.41 13.23 -10.00
N HIS A 8 4.36 14.52 -10.36
CA HIS A 8 3.37 15.08 -11.30
C HIS A 8 3.47 14.52 -12.72
N ARG A 9 4.69 14.21 -13.20
CA ARG A 9 4.90 13.63 -14.55
C ARG A 9 4.40 12.18 -14.65
N GLN A 10 4.43 11.42 -13.57
CA GLN A 10 4.04 10.03 -13.57
C GLN A 10 2.53 9.80 -13.42
N ARG A 11 1.75 10.83 -13.05
CA ARG A 11 0.31 10.70 -12.76
C ARG A 11 -0.53 11.85 -13.34
N PRO A 12 -0.65 11.95 -14.69
CA PRO A 12 -1.35 13.07 -15.34
C PRO A 12 -2.85 13.16 -15.03
N TRP A 13 -3.49 12.10 -14.55
CA TRP A 13 -4.90 12.07 -14.20
C TRP A 13 -5.26 12.86 -12.92
N LEU A 14 -4.26 13.17 -12.08
CA LEU A 14 -4.46 14.01 -10.88
C LEU A 14 -4.77 15.47 -11.21
N MET A 15 -4.45 15.93 -12.41
CA MET A 15 -4.67 17.32 -12.84
C MET A 15 -6.06 17.56 -13.44
N ALA A 16 -6.84 16.53 -13.75
CA ALA A 16 -8.16 16.69 -14.39
C ALA A 16 -9.30 17.04 -13.41
N GLY A 17 -9.03 17.07 -12.10
CA GLY A 17 -10.03 17.32 -11.05
C GLY A 17 -10.20 18.78 -10.61
N VAL A 18 -9.37 19.72 -11.07
CA VAL A 18 -9.31 21.10 -10.52
C VAL A 18 -10.12 22.14 -11.32
N ALA A 19 -10.71 21.76 -12.44
CA ALA A 19 -11.31 22.74 -13.37
C ALA A 19 -12.85 22.77 -13.41
N ALA A 20 -13.56 22.51 -12.33
CA ALA A 20 -15.02 22.73 -12.34
C ALA A 20 -15.57 22.95 -10.93
N VAL A 21 -15.57 24.17 -10.41
CA VAL A 21 -16.68 24.82 -9.71
C VAL A 21 -16.29 26.30 -9.46
N GLY A 22 -16.64 27.13 -10.40
CA GLY A 22 -16.70 28.57 -10.20
C GLY A 22 -18.11 29.07 -10.56
N ALA A 23 -18.64 29.92 -9.73
CA ALA A 23 -19.81 30.77 -9.90
C ALA A 23 -21.19 30.19 -9.50
N SER A 24 -21.74 30.72 -8.39
CA SER A 24 -22.85 31.65 -8.47
C SER A 24 -23.45 31.98 -7.10
N LEU A 25 -23.56 33.31 -6.91
CA LEU A 25 -24.66 34.07 -6.31
C LEU A 25 -24.84 34.11 -4.79
N GLY A 26 -24.64 35.32 -4.34
CA GLY A 26 -24.94 35.96 -3.14
C GLY A 26 -26.42 36.01 -2.72
N ALA A 27 -26.62 36.16 -1.44
CA ALA A 27 -27.68 36.91 -0.80
C ALA A 27 -27.34 37.16 0.68
N VAL A 28 -27.47 38.35 1.06
CA VAL A 28 -27.40 39.07 2.31
C VAL A 28 -28.21 38.41 3.43
N MET A 29 -27.61 38.24 4.62
CA MET A 29 -28.27 38.52 5.91
C MET A 29 -27.23 38.63 7.05
N PRO A 30 -27.33 39.63 7.91
CA PRO A 30 -26.42 39.83 9.02
C PRO A 30 -26.99 39.15 10.28
N TRP A 31 -26.27 38.21 10.85
CA TRP A 31 -26.47 37.87 12.25
C TRP A 31 -25.13 37.57 12.92
N ASN A 32 -24.86 38.51 13.80
CA ASN A 32 -23.78 38.55 14.73
C ASN A 32 -23.86 37.35 15.70
N TRP A 33 -22.98 36.36 15.52
CA TRP A 33 -22.70 35.41 16.57
C TRP A 33 -21.20 35.23 16.67
N SER A 34 -20.66 35.91 17.69
CA SER A 34 -19.29 35.66 18.15
C SER A 34 -19.21 34.25 18.73
N ALA A 35 -18.84 33.30 17.92
CA ALA A 35 -18.28 32.05 18.37
C ALA A 35 -16.85 32.00 17.84
N SER A 36 -15.90 32.30 18.74
CA SER A 36 -14.47 32.17 18.51
C SER A 36 -14.09 30.68 18.38
N GLY A 37 -14.50 30.10 17.29
CA GLY A 37 -13.96 28.89 16.77
C GLY A 37 -13.37 29.23 15.42
N VAL A 38 -12.11 29.55 15.36
CA VAL A 38 -11.39 29.64 14.09
C VAL A 38 -11.41 28.25 13.46
N ILE A 39 -12.53 27.91 12.82
CA ILE A 39 -12.52 26.91 11.78
C ILE A 39 -11.80 27.60 10.63
N SER A 40 -10.50 27.45 10.58
CA SER A 40 -9.73 27.74 9.37
C SER A 40 -10.27 26.80 8.28
N THR A 41 -11.35 27.22 7.64
CA THR A 41 -11.78 26.67 6.37
C THR A 41 -10.87 27.29 5.31
N GLU A 42 -9.56 27.19 5.50
CA GLU A 42 -8.67 27.17 4.37
C GLU A 42 -9.00 25.84 3.68
N ALA A 43 -9.52 25.94 2.48
CA ALA A 43 -9.48 24.88 1.50
C ALA A 43 -8.00 24.64 1.17
N SER A 44 -7.21 24.25 2.18
CA SER A 44 -5.83 23.87 2.02
C SER A 44 -5.84 22.70 1.06
N ASN A 45 -5.15 22.88 -0.05
CA ASN A 45 -4.93 21.83 -1.03
C ASN A 45 -4.67 20.51 -0.27
N PRO A 46 -5.45 19.44 -0.51
CA PRO A 46 -5.32 18.17 0.23
C PRO A 46 -3.88 17.67 0.30
N TRP A 47 -3.05 18.12 -0.64
CA TRP A 47 -1.64 17.77 -0.80
C TRP A 47 -0.66 18.58 0.07
N GLU A 48 -1.06 19.73 0.62
CA GLU A 48 -0.14 20.63 1.32
C GLU A 48 0.15 20.20 2.76
N HIS A 49 -0.69 19.37 3.36
CA HIS A 49 -0.45 18.94 4.73
C HIS A 49 0.74 17.95 4.82
N PRO A 50 1.77 18.22 5.65
CA PRO A 50 3.00 17.40 5.70
C PRO A 50 2.75 15.92 5.97
N LEU A 51 1.79 15.59 6.86
CA LEU A 51 1.45 14.21 7.15
C LEU A 51 0.83 13.50 5.93
N ARG A 52 0.01 14.17 5.12
CA ARG A 52 -0.57 13.57 3.91
C ARG A 52 0.51 13.28 2.86
N GLN A 53 1.46 14.18 2.69
CA GLN A 53 2.62 13.96 1.82
C GLN A 53 3.42 12.75 2.30
N ARG A 54 3.68 12.65 3.61
CA ARG A 54 4.41 11.53 4.19
C ARG A 54 3.65 10.20 4.06
N ILE A 55 2.31 10.21 4.23
CA ILE A 55 1.47 9.02 3.98
C ILE A 55 1.66 8.53 2.54
N LEU A 56 1.60 9.43 1.56
CA LEU A 56 1.75 9.07 0.14
C LEU A 56 3.15 8.57 -0.17
N GLN A 57 4.21 9.19 0.38
CA GLN A 57 5.59 8.74 0.23
C GLN A 57 5.81 7.32 0.78
N VAL A 58 5.26 7.06 1.98
CA VAL A 58 5.34 5.72 2.59
C VAL A 58 4.59 4.69 1.75
N LEU A 59 3.40 5.02 1.23
CA LEU A 59 2.63 4.11 0.40
C LEU A 59 3.20 3.92 -1.02
N ASP A 60 3.99 4.86 -1.52
CA ASP A 60 4.75 4.68 -2.77
C ASP A 60 5.93 3.71 -2.56
N ALA A 61 6.63 3.83 -1.44
CA ALA A 61 7.73 2.93 -1.09
C ALA A 61 7.24 1.54 -0.66
N GLN A 62 6.11 1.49 0.05
CA GLN A 62 5.54 0.26 0.61
C GLN A 62 4.04 0.16 0.25
N PRO A 63 3.70 -0.14 -1.00
CA PRO A 63 2.31 -0.23 -1.42
C PRO A 63 1.58 -1.38 -0.73
N GLY A 64 0.34 -1.12 -0.30
CA GLY A 64 -0.51 -2.13 0.32
C GLY A 64 -0.33 -2.32 1.83
N LEU A 65 0.25 -1.34 2.53
CA LEU A 65 0.31 -1.38 4.00
C LEU A 65 -1.10 -1.40 4.60
N ALA A 66 -1.29 -2.25 5.62
CA ALA A 66 -2.48 -2.22 6.44
C ALA A 66 -2.44 -1.03 7.41
N TYR A 67 -3.62 -0.59 7.89
CA TYR A 67 -3.75 0.59 8.76
C TYR A 67 -2.76 0.61 9.94
N ARG A 68 -2.61 -0.51 10.65
CA ARG A 68 -1.69 -0.59 11.81
C ARG A 68 -0.21 -0.55 11.40
N GLU A 69 0.12 -1.09 10.25
CA GLU A 69 1.47 -1.04 9.68
C GLU A 69 1.81 0.40 9.30
N LEU A 70 0.91 1.07 8.61
CA LEU A 70 1.03 2.48 8.24
C LEU A 70 1.11 3.40 9.47
N GLN A 71 0.31 3.15 10.51
CA GLN A 71 0.35 3.90 11.77
C GLN A 71 1.72 3.78 12.44
N ARG A 72 2.30 2.58 12.47
CA ARG A 72 3.61 2.32 13.07
C ARG A 72 4.72 3.03 12.29
N GLU A 73 4.67 2.95 10.97
CA GLU A 73 5.64 3.57 10.08
C GLU A 73 5.66 5.10 10.21
N LEU A 74 4.49 5.70 10.37
CA LEU A 74 4.34 7.14 10.49
C LEU A 74 4.51 7.67 11.91
N GLY A 75 4.41 6.81 12.93
CA GLY A 75 4.37 7.23 14.33
C GLY A 75 3.18 8.15 14.66
N ALA A 76 2.10 8.09 13.88
CA ALA A 76 0.98 9.01 14.00
C ALA A 76 -0.08 8.54 15.01
N ALA A 77 -0.73 9.49 15.70
CA ALA A 77 -1.86 9.21 16.55
C ALA A 77 -3.04 8.65 15.73
N ASN A 78 -3.79 7.70 16.32
CA ASN A 78 -4.86 6.97 15.63
C ASN A 78 -5.91 7.89 14.99
N GLY A 79 -6.45 8.87 15.73
CA GLY A 79 -7.45 9.80 15.21
C GLY A 79 -6.92 10.69 14.09
N THR A 80 -5.69 11.19 14.24
CA THR A 80 -5.03 12.03 13.24
C THR A 80 -4.82 11.28 11.93
N LEU A 81 -4.26 10.06 12.01
CA LEU A 81 -4.02 9.23 10.82
C LEU A 81 -5.33 8.92 10.09
N ARG A 82 -6.38 8.54 10.84
CA ARG A 82 -7.69 8.23 10.27
C ARG A 82 -8.27 9.42 9.50
N HIS A 83 -8.27 10.60 10.10
CA HIS A 83 -8.75 11.82 9.44
C HIS A 83 -8.01 12.09 8.11
N HIS A 84 -6.67 12.01 8.12
CA HIS A 84 -5.90 12.28 6.91
C HIS A 84 -6.07 11.19 5.84
N LEU A 85 -6.23 9.93 6.23
CA LEU A 85 -6.57 8.87 5.30
C LEU A 85 -7.95 9.07 4.67
N ASP A 86 -8.96 9.43 5.46
CA ASP A 86 -10.32 9.69 4.96
C ASP A 86 -10.32 10.84 3.92
N VAL A 87 -9.55 11.91 4.17
CA VAL A 87 -9.38 12.99 3.20
C VAL A 87 -8.70 12.49 1.90
N LEU A 88 -7.62 11.73 2.01
CA LEU A 88 -6.90 11.23 0.84
C LEU A 88 -7.73 10.20 0.03
N ILE A 89 -8.55 9.39 0.68
CA ILE A 89 -9.48 8.45 0.04
C ILE A 89 -10.58 9.22 -0.68
N THR A 90 -11.18 10.23 -0.02
CA THR A 90 -12.22 11.06 -0.62
C THR A 90 -11.73 11.78 -1.87
N ASN A 91 -10.48 12.26 -1.85
CA ASN A 91 -9.82 12.87 -3.01
C ASN A 91 -9.24 11.86 -4.02
N ARG A 92 -9.51 10.57 -3.85
CA ARG A 92 -9.02 9.49 -4.74
C ARG A 92 -7.49 9.42 -4.88
N SER A 93 -6.77 9.94 -3.88
CA SER A 93 -5.31 9.90 -3.83
C SER A 93 -4.80 8.57 -3.33
N ILE A 94 -5.63 7.88 -2.55
CA ILE A 94 -5.37 6.55 -1.99
C ILE A 94 -6.52 5.63 -2.38
N THR A 95 -6.16 4.42 -2.82
CA THR A 95 -7.10 3.32 -3.01
C THR A 95 -6.97 2.33 -1.87
N VAL A 96 -8.10 1.86 -1.35
CA VAL A 96 -8.14 0.84 -0.30
C VAL A 96 -8.74 -0.44 -0.87
N VAL A 97 -7.99 -1.53 -0.79
CA VAL A 97 -8.41 -2.83 -1.32
C VAL A 97 -8.37 -3.88 -0.22
N PRO A 98 -9.45 -4.67 -0.04
CA PRO A 98 -9.45 -5.77 0.91
C PRO A 98 -8.63 -6.95 0.34
N VAL A 99 -7.52 -7.30 1.01
CA VAL A 99 -6.69 -8.43 0.63
C VAL A 99 -6.50 -9.36 1.83
N ASN A 100 -6.89 -10.61 1.70
CA ASN A 100 -6.73 -11.62 2.74
C ASN A 100 -7.33 -11.21 4.11
N GLY A 101 -8.50 -10.53 4.07
CA GLY A 101 -9.20 -10.03 5.26
C GLY A 101 -8.59 -8.78 5.92
N ARG A 102 -7.67 -8.10 5.23
CA ARG A 102 -7.07 -6.84 5.66
C ARG A 102 -7.32 -5.74 4.64
N SER A 103 -7.59 -4.52 5.11
CA SER A 103 -7.66 -3.35 4.24
C SER A 103 -6.24 -2.86 3.94
N CYS A 104 -5.83 -3.00 2.68
CA CYS A 104 -4.52 -2.59 2.18
C CYS A 104 -4.63 -1.25 1.46
N HIS A 105 -3.74 -0.30 1.79
CA HIS A 105 -3.76 1.06 1.27
C HIS A 105 -2.70 1.23 0.18
N TYR A 106 -3.05 1.94 -0.90
CA TYR A 106 -2.16 2.19 -2.04
C TYR A 106 -2.18 3.66 -2.39
N ALA A 107 -1.04 4.25 -2.67
CA ALA A 107 -0.97 5.56 -3.30
C ALA A 107 -1.40 5.41 -4.77
N GLY A 108 -2.51 6.02 -5.15
CA GLY A 108 -3.12 5.81 -6.46
C GLY A 108 -3.75 4.42 -6.61
N ALA A 109 -3.79 3.88 -7.83
CA ALA A 109 -4.35 2.58 -8.12
C ALA A 109 -3.28 1.47 -8.06
N PRO A 110 -3.59 0.28 -7.51
CA PRO A 110 -2.64 -0.83 -7.44
C PRO A 110 -2.02 -1.22 -8.80
N GLN A 111 -2.77 -1.12 -9.91
CA GLN A 111 -2.26 -1.42 -11.25
C GLN A 111 -1.11 -0.49 -11.70
N GLN A 112 -0.96 0.68 -11.08
CA GLN A 112 0.08 1.65 -11.42
C GLN A 112 1.44 1.33 -10.80
N ILE A 113 1.51 0.32 -9.94
CA ILE A 113 2.78 -0.15 -9.37
C ILE A 113 3.65 -0.70 -10.51
N GLU A 114 4.90 -0.28 -10.56
CA GLU A 114 5.82 -0.54 -11.66
C GLU A 114 5.93 -2.01 -12.03
N ILE A 115 6.10 -2.88 -11.03
CA ILE A 115 6.21 -4.34 -11.23
C ILE A 115 4.93 -5.00 -11.81
N LEU A 116 3.76 -4.34 -11.71
CA LEU A 116 2.49 -4.84 -12.26
C LEU A 116 2.12 -4.17 -13.59
N ARG A 117 2.83 -3.11 -13.97
CA ARG A 117 2.51 -2.31 -15.17
C ARG A 117 2.58 -3.15 -16.44
N GLU A 118 3.58 -4.02 -16.56
CA GLU A 118 3.79 -4.88 -17.72
C GLU A 118 2.81 -6.06 -17.79
N MET A 119 2.16 -6.40 -16.69
CA MET A 119 1.29 -7.56 -16.58
C MET A 119 -0.13 -7.32 -17.08
N ASN A 120 -0.47 -6.09 -17.45
CA ASN A 120 -1.80 -5.70 -17.96
C ASN A 120 -2.96 -6.19 -17.06
N VAL A 121 -2.85 -6.00 -15.76
CA VAL A 121 -3.86 -6.45 -14.79
C VAL A 121 -5.09 -5.55 -14.90
N GLY A 122 -6.25 -6.13 -15.20
CA GLY A 122 -7.46 -5.39 -15.55
C GLY A 122 -8.15 -4.64 -14.41
N ASP A 123 -7.95 -5.05 -13.16
CA ASP A 123 -8.63 -4.45 -12.00
C ASP A 123 -7.73 -4.32 -10.76
N SER A 124 -8.11 -3.38 -9.88
CA SER A 124 -7.36 -3.07 -8.66
C SER A 124 -7.29 -4.22 -7.66
N GLU A 125 -8.32 -5.07 -7.61
CA GLU A 125 -8.36 -6.17 -6.67
C GLU A 125 -7.41 -7.29 -7.09
N SER A 126 -7.40 -7.64 -8.38
CA SER A 126 -6.46 -8.61 -8.94
C SER A 126 -5.02 -8.12 -8.79
N ALA A 127 -4.75 -6.85 -9.12
CA ALA A 127 -3.44 -6.24 -8.93
C ALA A 127 -2.97 -6.30 -7.46
N ALA A 128 -3.84 -5.93 -6.53
CA ALA A 128 -3.53 -5.97 -5.10
C ALA A 128 -3.28 -7.39 -4.59
N ARG A 129 -4.00 -8.39 -5.11
CA ARG A 129 -3.79 -9.80 -4.74
C ARG A 129 -2.44 -10.35 -5.17
N MET A 130 -1.90 -9.87 -6.29
CA MET A 130 -0.62 -10.31 -6.84
C MET A 130 0.58 -9.71 -6.08
N MET A 131 0.36 -8.62 -5.34
CA MET A 131 1.39 -8.04 -4.48
C MET A 131 1.54 -8.82 -3.16
N PRO A 132 2.75 -8.86 -2.56
CA PRO A 132 3.01 -9.54 -1.30
C PRO A 132 2.50 -8.75 -0.08
N VAL A 133 1.25 -8.29 -0.14
CA VAL A 133 0.58 -7.47 0.87
C VAL A 133 -0.54 -8.23 1.57
N GLY A 134 -0.97 -7.79 2.75
CA GLY A 134 -2.01 -8.45 3.53
C GLY A 134 -1.65 -9.89 3.93
N LEU A 135 -0.38 -10.22 4.01
CA LEU A 135 0.11 -11.54 4.32
C LEU A 135 -0.04 -11.86 5.82
N SER A 136 -0.39 -13.10 6.14
CA SER A 136 -0.26 -13.63 7.50
C SER A 136 1.21 -13.82 7.88
N GLY A 137 1.51 -13.97 9.18
CA GLY A 137 2.88 -14.21 9.64
C GLY A 137 3.54 -15.43 8.96
N ALA A 138 2.82 -16.52 8.81
CA ALA A 138 3.32 -17.71 8.11
C ALA A 138 3.60 -17.46 6.62
N GLN A 139 2.76 -16.68 5.95
CA GLN A 139 2.95 -16.31 4.55
C GLN A 139 4.15 -15.38 4.36
N ARG A 140 4.33 -14.39 5.25
CA ARG A 140 5.51 -13.48 5.23
C ARG A 140 6.81 -14.25 5.34
N ILE A 141 6.91 -15.16 6.31
CA ILE A 141 8.10 -15.99 6.52
C ILE A 141 8.40 -16.87 5.29
N VAL A 142 7.37 -17.46 4.67
CA VAL A 142 7.53 -18.25 3.45
C VAL A 142 8.06 -17.39 2.31
N VAL A 143 7.46 -16.22 2.05
CA VAL A 143 7.91 -15.32 0.98
C VAL A 143 9.34 -14.83 1.26
N ALA A 144 9.62 -14.35 2.48
CA ALA A 144 10.96 -13.89 2.88
C ALA A 144 12.04 -14.98 2.70
N ARG A 145 11.71 -16.27 3.00
CA ARG A 145 12.66 -17.38 2.77
C ARG A 145 12.88 -17.66 1.28
N LEU A 146 11.83 -17.57 0.47
CA LEU A 146 11.92 -17.81 -0.97
C LEU A 146 12.60 -16.69 -1.76
N MET A 147 12.83 -15.52 -1.15
CA MET A 147 13.69 -14.48 -1.70
C MET A 147 15.20 -14.77 -1.53
N LYS A 148 15.54 -15.70 -0.63
CA LYS A 148 16.93 -16.06 -0.36
C LYS A 148 17.36 -17.29 -1.15
N THR A 149 18.60 -17.28 -1.62
CA THR A 149 19.24 -18.42 -2.27
C THR A 149 20.10 -19.20 -1.26
N PRO A 150 20.23 -20.53 -1.39
CA PRO A 150 19.56 -21.40 -2.36
C PRO A 150 18.08 -21.65 -2.02
N LEU A 151 17.27 -21.91 -3.05
CA LEU A 151 15.86 -22.23 -2.86
C LEU A 151 15.68 -23.63 -2.24
N PRO A 152 14.67 -23.83 -1.36
CA PRO A 152 14.37 -25.14 -0.79
C PRO A 152 13.85 -26.09 -1.88
N LYS A 153 14.32 -27.34 -1.87
CA LYS A 153 13.95 -28.35 -2.88
C LYS A 153 12.54 -28.90 -2.68
N SER A 154 11.99 -28.79 -1.48
CA SER A 154 10.67 -29.33 -1.14
C SER A 154 9.97 -28.54 -0.03
N GLN A 155 8.63 -28.69 0.07
CA GLN A 155 7.87 -28.13 1.19
C GLN A 155 8.29 -28.71 2.55
N ALA A 156 8.77 -29.95 2.58
CA ALA A 156 9.28 -30.58 3.80
C ALA A 156 10.58 -29.93 4.28
N GLU A 157 11.46 -29.58 3.35
CA GLU A 157 12.69 -28.84 3.65
C GLU A 157 12.36 -27.43 4.13
N LEU A 158 11.52 -26.71 3.40
CA LEU A 158 11.04 -25.38 3.79
C LEU A 158 10.40 -25.39 5.19
N SER A 159 9.60 -26.40 5.52
CA SER A 159 8.99 -26.57 6.83
C SER A 159 10.02 -26.71 7.95
N ARG A 160 11.09 -27.50 7.72
CA ARG A 160 12.19 -27.68 8.67
C ARG A 160 12.99 -26.38 8.86
N GLU A 161 13.34 -25.71 7.78
CA GLU A 161 14.09 -24.45 7.80
C GLU A 161 13.33 -23.33 8.56
N LEU A 162 12.01 -23.26 8.37
CA LEU A 162 11.17 -22.27 9.01
C LEU A 162 10.73 -22.62 10.45
N GLY A 163 11.07 -23.82 10.94
CA GLY A 163 10.60 -24.29 12.25
C GLY A 163 9.06 -24.33 12.38
N ARG A 164 8.36 -24.59 11.25
CA ARG A 164 6.89 -24.59 11.21
C ARG A 164 6.34 -25.96 10.80
N SER A 165 5.11 -26.26 11.22
CA SER A 165 4.47 -27.52 10.83
C SER A 165 4.28 -27.61 9.32
N ARG A 166 4.36 -28.83 8.75
CA ARG A 166 4.09 -29.06 7.33
C ARG A 166 2.71 -28.56 6.90
N ALA A 167 1.70 -28.72 7.75
CA ALA A 167 0.33 -28.25 7.48
C ALA A 167 0.28 -26.73 7.37
N THR A 168 0.96 -26.01 8.26
CA THR A 168 1.04 -24.53 8.23
C THR A 168 1.71 -24.04 6.96
N VAL A 169 2.86 -24.62 6.59
CA VAL A 169 3.59 -24.25 5.37
C VAL A 169 2.79 -24.58 4.12
N HIS A 170 2.17 -25.75 4.07
CA HIS A 170 1.31 -26.15 2.95
C HIS A 170 0.12 -25.18 2.76
N SER A 171 -0.56 -24.83 3.83
CA SER A 171 -1.68 -23.86 3.80
C SER A 171 -1.22 -22.49 3.32
N ALA A 172 -0.07 -22.00 3.80
CA ALA A 172 0.51 -20.73 3.36
C ALA A 172 0.82 -20.76 1.85
N ILE A 173 1.52 -21.80 1.37
CA ILE A 173 1.86 -21.98 -0.05
C ILE A 173 0.59 -22.05 -0.92
N LYS A 174 -0.44 -22.78 -0.50
CA LYS A 174 -1.72 -22.86 -1.23
C LYS A 174 -2.35 -21.50 -1.44
N VAL A 175 -2.37 -20.65 -0.41
CA VAL A 175 -2.90 -19.28 -0.51
C VAL A 175 -2.02 -18.43 -1.42
N LEU A 176 -0.70 -18.46 -1.26
CA LEU A 176 0.24 -17.68 -2.05
C LEU A 176 0.18 -18.04 -3.54
N ARG A 177 0.06 -19.33 -3.89
CA ARG A 177 -0.15 -19.79 -5.27
C ARG A 177 -1.47 -19.29 -5.85
N ARG A 178 -2.58 -19.40 -5.09
CA ARG A 178 -3.90 -18.92 -5.52
C ARG A 178 -3.91 -17.40 -5.78
N ARG A 179 -3.04 -16.65 -5.08
CA ARG A 179 -2.87 -15.21 -5.30
C ARG A 179 -1.92 -14.86 -6.44
N GLY A 180 -1.22 -15.82 -7.01
CA GLY A 180 -0.20 -15.57 -8.04
C GLY A 180 1.12 -15.02 -7.49
N ILE A 181 1.36 -15.09 -6.17
CA ILE A 181 2.62 -14.65 -5.52
C ILE A 181 3.71 -15.72 -5.70
N LEU A 182 3.32 -16.99 -5.72
CA LEU A 182 4.22 -18.09 -6.01
C LEU A 182 3.91 -18.72 -7.36
N HIS A 183 4.94 -19.27 -7.99
CA HIS A 183 4.80 -20.09 -9.19
C HIS A 183 3.88 -21.28 -8.91
N SER A 184 3.11 -21.70 -9.92
CA SER A 184 2.06 -22.73 -9.76
C SER A 184 2.64 -24.09 -9.31
N HIS A 185 3.78 -24.50 -9.84
CA HIS A 185 4.36 -25.82 -9.62
C HIS A 185 5.64 -25.79 -8.78
N GLU A 186 6.42 -24.74 -8.85
CA GLU A 186 7.72 -24.60 -8.19
C GLU A 186 7.64 -23.83 -6.87
N LEU A 187 8.63 -24.02 -6.00
CA LEU A 187 8.81 -23.27 -4.76
C LEU A 187 9.69 -22.06 -5.02
N LYS A 188 9.20 -21.14 -5.88
CA LYS A 188 9.83 -19.85 -6.17
C LYS A 188 8.78 -18.76 -6.28
N LEU A 189 9.20 -17.52 -6.16
CA LEU A 189 8.34 -16.38 -6.38
C LEU A 189 7.87 -16.32 -7.83
N ALA A 190 6.74 -15.69 -8.07
CA ALA A 190 6.28 -15.40 -9.41
C ALA A 190 7.23 -14.38 -10.09
N PRO A 191 7.42 -14.45 -11.42
CA PRO A 191 8.41 -13.62 -12.13
C PRO A 191 8.30 -12.12 -11.87
N HIS A 192 7.09 -11.60 -11.73
CA HIS A 192 6.85 -10.18 -11.44
C HIS A 192 7.36 -9.74 -10.05
N LEU A 193 7.70 -10.67 -9.15
CA LEU A 193 8.22 -10.36 -7.82
C LEU A 193 9.73 -10.61 -7.70
N GLU A 194 10.38 -11.17 -8.72
CA GLU A 194 11.82 -11.47 -8.70
C GLU A 194 12.69 -10.20 -8.70
N GLY A 195 12.24 -9.06 -8.97
CA GLY A 195 12.98 -7.80 -8.92
C GLY A 195 12.41 -6.80 -7.93
N LEU A 196 11.65 -7.25 -6.93
CA LEU A 196 10.88 -6.38 -6.04
C LEU A 196 11.74 -5.27 -5.38
N GLN A 197 12.95 -5.60 -4.93
CA GLN A 197 13.87 -4.62 -4.34
C GLN A 197 14.44 -3.64 -5.39
N ALA A 198 14.70 -4.11 -6.60
CA ALA A 198 15.20 -3.29 -7.69
C ALA A 198 14.18 -2.27 -8.18
N SER A 199 12.89 -2.54 -8.01
CA SER A 199 11.79 -1.64 -8.39
C SER A 199 11.53 -0.49 -7.39
N GLY A 200 12.31 -0.38 -6.31
CA GLY A 200 12.12 0.64 -5.27
C GLY A 200 10.98 0.34 -4.29
N VAL A 201 10.30 -0.80 -4.42
CA VAL A 201 9.27 -1.25 -3.47
C VAL A 201 9.94 -1.99 -2.32
N GLN A 202 9.75 -1.50 -1.10
CA GLN A 202 10.38 -2.03 0.11
C GLN A 202 9.33 -2.55 1.09
N TYR A 203 9.60 -3.70 1.70
CA TYR A 203 8.81 -4.23 2.81
C TYR A 203 9.75 -4.62 3.95
N GLU A 204 9.54 -4.11 5.16
CA GLU A 204 10.40 -4.40 6.33
C GLU A 204 10.66 -5.90 6.56
N TRP A 205 9.66 -6.75 6.30
CA TRP A 205 9.76 -8.19 6.50
C TRP A 205 10.54 -8.92 5.39
N LEU A 206 10.98 -8.22 4.34
CA LEU A 206 11.91 -8.71 3.32
C LEU A 206 13.35 -8.45 3.71
N ASP A 207 13.61 -7.46 4.57
CA ASP A 207 14.94 -7.17 5.08
C ASP A 207 15.38 -8.25 6.09
N GLU A 208 16.69 -8.48 6.17
CA GLU A 208 17.29 -9.57 6.95
C GLU A 208 17.21 -9.43 8.47
N ARG A 209 16.38 -8.56 9.00
CA ARG A 209 16.24 -8.42 10.45
C ARG A 209 15.67 -9.70 11.04
N PRO A 210 16.36 -10.32 12.05
CA PRO A 210 15.77 -11.42 12.78
C PRO A 210 14.47 -10.94 13.44
N LEU A 211 13.43 -11.76 13.34
CA LEU A 211 12.18 -11.50 14.05
C LEU A 211 12.52 -11.42 15.56
N PRO A 212 12.00 -10.44 16.31
CA PRO A 212 12.12 -10.46 17.75
C PRO A 212 11.50 -11.76 18.27
N GLU A 213 12.23 -12.44 19.16
CA GLU A 213 11.83 -13.68 19.86
C GLU A 213 10.55 -13.48 20.68
#